data_f23018bf23704833859d1e7e5064edf7
#
_entry.id   f23018bf23704833859d1e7e5064edf7
#
_cell.length_a   1.000
_cell.length_b   1.000
_cell.length_c   1.000
_cell.angle_alpha   90.00
_cell.angle_beta   90.00
_cell.angle_gamma   90.00
#
_symmetry.space_group_name_H-M   'P 1'
#
loop_
_entity.id
_entity.type
_entity.pdbx_description
1 polymer ?
#
loop_
_entity_poly.entity_id
_entity_poly.type
_entity_poly.pdbx_seq_one_letter_code
_entity_poly.pdbx_strand_id
1 'polypeptide(L)'
;MIKKIGLARAASEIKNYSILMKAISVVVISLVSLVAVTYITSYFYDQYGSFTVSVNKYDMVKQGLSLSETPEFDYPISHLNANILSETSNISGEDIPDDVDKINGSHNGDNYIAYTFYTKNTGEDTVTYEYTINIESATQGVDSASRIRIYHDGVAETYARTKADGSGPEYGTVEFYSSSVVANERQKDFKSGDITKFTVVIWLEGDDPECTDSIVGGKIKLSMEIKIVEGS
;
A
#
# COMPACT_ATOMS: atom_id res chain seq x y z
N MET A 1 46.47 30.44 52.30
CA MET A 1 45.32 29.46 52.20
C MET A 1 44.24 29.88 51.26
N ILE A 2 43.95 31.15 51.01
CA ILE A 2 42.86 31.70 50.20
C ILE A 2 43.02 31.44 48.68
N LYS A 3 44.28 31.47 48.14
CA LYS A 3 44.54 31.23 46.70
C LYS A 3 44.24 29.79 46.23
N LYS A 4 44.38 28.78 47.06
CA LYS A 4 44.10 27.39 46.73
C LYS A 4 42.59 27.10 46.61
N ILE A 5 41.78 27.82 47.40
CA ILE A 5 40.31 27.64 47.37
C ILE A 5 39.69 28.24 46.08
N GLY A 6 40.21 29.38 45.63
CA GLY A 6 39.74 29.98 44.37
C GLY A 6 40.05 29.15 43.11
N LEU A 7 41.24 28.54 43.03
CA LEU A 7 41.66 27.65 41.96
C LEU A 7 40.86 26.34 41.94
N ALA A 8 40.49 25.79 43.08
CA ALA A 8 39.67 24.57 43.18
C ALA A 8 38.21 24.83 42.72
N ARG A 9 37.63 25.99 43.04
CA ARG A 9 36.31 26.41 42.56
C ARG A 9 36.30 26.63 41.07
N ALA A 10 37.26 27.33 40.49
CA ALA A 10 37.38 27.53 39.05
C ALA A 10 37.55 26.22 38.29
N ALA A 11 38.32 25.26 38.79
CA ALA A 11 38.48 23.94 38.19
C ALA A 11 37.18 23.11 38.21
N SER A 12 36.42 23.20 39.30
CA SER A 12 35.11 22.50 39.39
C SER A 12 34.05 23.09 38.44
N GLU A 13 34.03 24.41 38.27
CA GLU A 13 33.15 25.10 37.34
C GLU A 13 33.48 24.74 35.88
N ILE A 14 34.74 24.70 35.50
CA ILE A 14 35.20 24.26 34.17
C ILE A 14 34.82 22.82 33.92
N LYS A 15 35.00 21.92 34.91
CA LYS A 15 34.61 20.52 34.78
C LYS A 15 33.09 20.36 34.61
N ASN A 16 32.29 21.07 35.39
CA ASN A 16 30.84 21.03 35.29
C ASN A 16 30.37 21.60 33.96
N TYR A 17 30.99 22.70 33.46
CA TYR A 17 30.69 23.24 32.14
C TYR A 17 31.00 22.24 31.02
N SER A 18 32.14 21.54 31.09
CA SER A 18 32.51 20.53 30.10
C SER A 18 31.57 19.32 30.12
N ILE A 19 31.05 18.91 31.27
CA ILE A 19 30.04 17.83 31.40
C ILE A 19 28.73 18.30 30.81
N LEU A 20 28.28 19.52 31.10
CA LEU A 20 27.06 20.10 30.56
C LEU A 20 27.12 20.21 29.02
N MET A 21 28.25 20.69 28.48
CA MET A 21 28.43 20.76 27.01
C MET A 21 28.43 19.39 26.35
N LYS A 22 29.00 18.36 26.95
CA LYS A 22 28.92 16.98 26.47
C LYS A 22 27.50 16.46 26.51
N ALA A 23 26.76 16.72 27.59
CA ALA A 23 25.35 16.32 27.69
C ALA A 23 24.49 17.01 26.64
N ILE A 24 24.67 18.31 26.42
CA ILE A 24 23.98 19.07 25.36
C ILE A 24 24.30 18.48 23.98
N SER A 25 25.61 18.20 23.72
CA SER A 25 26.01 17.61 22.43
C SER A 25 25.36 16.24 22.18
N VAL A 26 25.26 15.39 23.19
CA VAL A 26 24.58 14.08 23.09
C VAL A 26 23.10 14.27 22.78
N VAL A 27 22.43 15.20 23.47
CA VAL A 27 21.00 15.49 23.21
C VAL A 27 20.80 16.01 21.80
N VAL A 28 21.65 16.95 21.34
CA VAL A 28 21.55 17.50 19.96
C VAL A 28 21.78 16.41 18.91
N ILE A 29 22.81 15.57 19.11
CA ILE A 29 23.08 14.45 18.17
C ILE A 29 21.89 13.47 18.14
N SER A 30 21.31 13.14 19.30
CA SER A 30 20.13 12.26 19.38
C SER A 30 18.94 12.85 18.64
N LEU A 31 18.66 14.14 18.79
CA LEU A 31 17.58 14.82 18.08
C LEU A 31 17.80 14.83 16.56
N VAL A 32 19.02 15.16 16.13
CA VAL A 32 19.38 15.14 14.70
C VAL A 32 19.24 13.72 14.12
N SER A 33 19.70 12.71 14.86
CA SER A 33 19.57 11.31 14.45
C SER A 33 18.10 10.89 14.34
N LEU A 34 17.25 11.30 15.29
CA LEU A 34 15.81 11.01 15.25
C LEU A 34 15.16 11.65 14.02
N VAL A 35 15.44 12.92 13.75
CA VAL A 35 14.93 13.62 12.56
C VAL A 35 15.43 12.96 11.27
N ALA A 36 16.70 12.56 11.21
CA ALA A 36 17.23 11.86 10.04
C ALA A 36 16.55 10.51 9.82
N VAL A 37 16.34 9.73 10.87
CA VAL A 37 15.64 8.43 10.78
C VAL A 37 14.19 8.63 10.33
N THR A 38 13.47 9.60 10.89
CA THR A 38 12.08 9.89 10.48
C THR A 38 12.01 10.38 9.03
N TYR A 39 12.94 11.21 8.59
CA TYR A 39 13.03 11.66 7.21
C TYR A 39 13.31 10.49 6.25
N ILE A 40 14.27 9.63 6.57
CA ILE A 40 14.62 8.46 5.77
C ILE A 40 13.44 7.49 5.69
N THR A 41 12.78 7.21 6.81
CA THR A 41 11.61 6.32 6.82
C THR A 41 10.45 6.91 6.03
N SER A 42 10.18 8.21 6.15
CA SER A 42 9.16 8.89 5.34
C SER A 42 9.48 8.86 3.85
N TYR A 43 10.74 9.12 3.48
CA TYR A 43 11.19 9.07 2.09
C TYR A 43 11.02 7.68 1.48
N PHE A 44 11.44 6.62 2.18
CA PHE A 44 11.21 5.25 1.71
C PHE A 44 9.73 4.89 1.67
N TYR A 45 8.94 5.33 2.66
CA TYR A 45 7.51 5.08 2.70
C TYR A 45 6.78 5.74 1.51
N ASP A 46 7.19 6.95 1.11
CA ASP A 46 6.63 7.64 -0.05
C ASP A 46 7.07 7.04 -1.39
N GLN A 47 8.21 6.32 -1.44
CA GLN A 47 8.67 5.62 -2.64
C GLN A 47 7.97 4.28 -2.91
N TYR A 48 7.34 3.66 -1.90
CA TYR A 48 6.48 2.51 -2.15
C TYR A 48 5.18 3.00 -2.79
N GLY A 49 4.82 2.41 -3.93
CA GLY A 49 3.63 2.75 -4.69
C GLY A 49 2.35 2.76 -3.85
N SER A 50 1.34 3.44 -4.33
CA SER A 50 0.02 3.47 -3.68
C SER A 50 -0.67 2.10 -3.70
N PHE A 51 -0.22 1.19 -4.57
CA PHE A 51 -0.69 -0.18 -4.66
C PHE A 51 0.49 -1.15 -4.86
N THR A 52 0.51 -2.20 -4.06
CA THR A 52 1.52 -3.26 -4.12
C THR A 52 0.85 -4.62 -4.22
N VAL A 53 1.50 -5.58 -4.88
CA VAL A 53 1.03 -6.98 -4.96
C VAL A 53 2.14 -7.89 -4.49
N SER A 54 1.81 -8.87 -3.67
CA SER A 54 2.78 -9.84 -3.15
C SER A 54 2.23 -11.26 -3.09
N VAL A 55 3.12 -12.21 -3.27
CA VAL A 55 2.93 -13.64 -2.97
C VAL A 55 3.90 -14.03 -1.87
N ASN A 56 3.45 -14.87 -0.94
CA ASN A 56 4.32 -15.39 0.10
C ASN A 56 5.49 -16.16 -0.54
N LYS A 57 6.72 -15.89 -0.07
CA LYS A 57 7.93 -16.56 -0.59
C LYS A 57 7.88 -18.07 -0.47
N TYR A 58 7.24 -18.62 0.55
CA TYR A 58 7.07 -20.05 0.70
C TYR A 58 6.20 -20.61 -0.43
N ASP A 59 5.08 -19.97 -0.72
CA ASP A 59 4.16 -20.38 -1.79
C ASP A 59 4.80 -20.25 -3.16
N MET A 60 5.62 -19.21 -3.38
CA MET A 60 6.39 -19.08 -4.61
C MET A 60 7.42 -20.19 -4.78
N VAL A 61 8.25 -20.45 -3.76
CA VAL A 61 9.39 -21.38 -3.88
C VAL A 61 8.96 -22.84 -3.79
N LYS A 62 7.96 -23.16 -2.97
CA LYS A 62 7.54 -24.53 -2.68
C LYS A 62 6.35 -25.00 -3.49
N GLN A 63 5.44 -24.11 -3.82
CA GLN A 63 4.20 -24.45 -4.48
C GLN A 63 4.05 -23.80 -5.88
N GLY A 64 5.04 -22.99 -6.29
CA GLY A 64 5.11 -22.45 -7.64
C GLY A 64 4.15 -21.31 -7.95
N LEU A 65 3.55 -20.67 -6.94
CA LEU A 65 2.68 -19.50 -7.18
C LEU A 65 3.54 -18.26 -7.45
N SER A 66 3.46 -17.72 -8.65
CA SER A 66 4.34 -16.63 -9.13
C SER A 66 3.55 -15.46 -9.69
N LEU A 67 4.14 -14.27 -9.66
CA LEU A 67 3.60 -13.03 -10.25
C LEU A 67 4.43 -12.59 -11.46
N SER A 68 3.77 -11.90 -12.38
CA SER A 68 4.40 -11.22 -13.51
C SER A 68 3.55 -10.03 -13.97
N GLU A 69 4.18 -9.00 -14.55
CA GLU A 69 3.47 -7.92 -15.24
C GLU A 69 3.07 -8.30 -16.68
N THR A 70 3.54 -9.44 -17.17
CA THR A 70 3.23 -9.94 -18.52
C THR A 70 2.81 -11.39 -18.49
N PRO A 71 1.98 -11.85 -19.44
CA PRO A 71 1.48 -13.22 -19.46
C PRO A 71 2.55 -14.27 -19.82
N GLU A 72 3.70 -13.85 -20.34
CA GLU A 72 4.81 -14.73 -20.73
C GLU A 72 5.55 -15.30 -19.52
N PHE A 73 5.54 -14.59 -18.38
CA PHE A 73 6.29 -14.98 -17.18
C PHE A 73 7.78 -15.14 -17.39
N ASP A 74 8.39 -14.32 -18.24
CA ASP A 74 9.84 -14.34 -18.49
C ASP A 74 10.66 -14.10 -17.21
N TYR A 75 10.14 -13.27 -16.32
CA TYR A 75 10.75 -12.91 -15.03
C TYR A 75 9.73 -13.03 -13.90
N PRO A 76 9.45 -14.26 -13.42
CA PRO A 76 8.52 -14.45 -12.30
C PRO A 76 9.10 -13.86 -11.01
N ILE A 77 8.29 -13.13 -10.29
CA ILE A 77 8.65 -12.44 -9.05
C ILE A 77 7.60 -12.67 -7.96
N SER A 78 7.94 -12.30 -6.72
CA SER A 78 7.03 -12.41 -5.57
C SER A 78 6.46 -11.08 -5.12
N HIS A 79 6.86 -9.97 -5.74
CA HIS A 79 6.45 -8.62 -5.32
C HIS A 79 6.42 -7.68 -6.51
N LEU A 80 5.32 -6.96 -6.65
CA LEU A 80 5.05 -5.98 -7.69
C LEU A 80 4.61 -4.66 -7.07
N ASN A 81 4.90 -3.54 -7.74
CA ASN A 81 4.49 -2.21 -7.31
C ASN A 81 3.90 -1.44 -8.50
N ALA A 82 2.72 -0.88 -8.32
CA ALA A 82 2.18 0.09 -9.26
C ALA A 82 2.99 1.40 -9.20
N ASN A 83 3.02 2.12 -10.33
CA ASN A 83 3.60 3.46 -10.36
C ASN A 83 2.81 4.41 -9.45
N ILE A 84 3.54 5.33 -8.81
CA ILE A 84 2.95 6.33 -7.94
C ILE A 84 2.20 7.37 -8.78
N LEU A 85 1.04 7.76 -8.30
CA LEU A 85 0.32 8.94 -8.77
C LEU A 85 0.41 10.00 -7.68
N SER A 86 1.16 11.08 -7.93
CA SER A 86 1.55 12.05 -6.90
C SER A 86 0.43 13.03 -6.54
N GLU A 87 -0.39 13.39 -7.51
CA GLU A 87 -1.53 14.30 -7.35
C GLU A 87 -2.69 13.76 -8.17
N THR A 88 -3.87 13.68 -7.56
CA THR A 88 -5.09 13.25 -8.21
C THR A 88 -6.24 14.17 -7.84
N SER A 89 -7.18 14.33 -8.75
CA SER A 89 -8.51 14.87 -8.47
C SER A 89 -9.51 13.71 -8.41
N ASN A 90 -10.72 13.98 -7.96
CA ASN A 90 -11.83 13.05 -8.11
C ASN A 90 -12.27 12.97 -9.58
N ILE A 91 -12.78 11.82 -9.96
CA ILE A 91 -13.40 11.58 -11.28
C ILE A 91 -14.66 10.72 -11.07
N SER A 92 -15.50 10.67 -12.10
CA SER A 92 -16.56 9.65 -12.15
C SER A 92 -15.98 8.32 -12.61
N GLY A 93 -16.45 7.21 -12.03
CA GLY A 93 -16.09 5.87 -12.52
C GLY A 93 -16.46 5.62 -13.97
N GLU A 94 -17.33 6.44 -14.57
CA GLU A 94 -17.70 6.42 -15.99
C GLU A 94 -16.60 7.02 -16.89
N ASP A 95 -15.69 7.83 -16.34
CA ASP A 95 -14.57 8.42 -17.08
C ASP A 95 -13.38 7.46 -17.22
N ILE A 96 -13.42 6.31 -16.54
CA ILE A 96 -12.39 5.26 -16.67
C ILE A 96 -12.60 4.52 -17.98
N PRO A 97 -11.54 4.38 -18.82
CA PRO A 97 -11.66 3.71 -20.12
C PRO A 97 -12.18 2.27 -20.01
N ASP A 98 -13.09 1.87 -20.90
CA ASP A 98 -13.67 0.52 -20.94
C ASP A 98 -12.62 -0.58 -21.20
N ASP A 99 -11.47 -0.21 -21.78
CA ASP A 99 -10.38 -1.11 -22.10
C ASP A 99 -9.21 -1.03 -21.11
N VAL A 100 -9.43 -0.42 -19.94
CA VAL A 100 -8.39 -0.25 -18.89
C VAL A 100 -7.78 -1.58 -18.48
N ASP A 101 -8.50 -2.69 -18.55
CA ASP A 101 -7.99 -4.02 -18.23
C ASP A 101 -7.13 -4.65 -19.34
N LYS A 102 -6.95 -4.00 -20.50
CA LYS A 102 -6.22 -4.57 -21.65
C LYS A 102 -4.76 -4.14 -21.75
N ILE A 103 -4.31 -3.26 -20.86
CA ILE A 103 -2.95 -2.76 -20.83
C ILE A 103 -2.20 -3.47 -19.70
N ASN A 104 -0.98 -3.95 -19.95
CA ASN A 104 -0.15 -4.66 -18.97
C ASN A 104 0.65 -3.69 -18.09
N GLY A 105 0.97 -4.14 -16.88
CA GLY A 105 1.76 -3.38 -15.93
C GLY A 105 1.03 -2.14 -15.41
N SER A 106 1.78 -1.11 -15.04
CA SER A 106 1.23 0.14 -14.53
C SER A 106 0.88 1.09 -15.67
N HIS A 107 -0.38 1.50 -15.74
CA HIS A 107 -0.93 2.35 -16.81
C HIS A 107 -1.93 3.36 -16.24
N ASN A 108 -1.49 4.10 -15.23
CA ASN A 108 -2.29 5.12 -14.56
C ASN A 108 -2.83 6.14 -15.56
N GLY A 109 -4.07 6.60 -15.33
CA GLY A 109 -4.56 7.84 -15.92
C GLY A 109 -4.18 9.05 -15.08
N ASP A 110 -4.70 10.22 -15.45
CA ASP A 110 -4.40 11.48 -14.73
C ASP A 110 -4.94 11.45 -13.29
N ASN A 111 -6.08 10.80 -13.05
CA ASN A 111 -6.79 10.81 -11.77
C ASN A 111 -7.16 9.41 -11.24
N TYR A 112 -6.58 8.36 -11.78
CA TYR A 112 -6.74 6.99 -11.28
C TYR A 112 -5.45 6.20 -11.39
N ILE A 113 -5.28 5.25 -10.50
CA ILE A 113 -4.24 4.22 -10.59
C ILE A 113 -4.84 3.03 -11.32
N ALA A 114 -4.13 2.50 -12.30
CA ALA A 114 -4.47 1.24 -12.95
C ALA A 114 -3.23 0.35 -13.04
N TYR A 115 -3.38 -0.89 -12.60
CA TYR A 115 -2.29 -1.85 -12.56
C TYR A 115 -2.76 -3.24 -12.96
N THR A 116 -2.20 -3.77 -14.04
CA THR A 116 -2.48 -5.12 -14.53
C THR A 116 -1.28 -6.03 -14.26
N PHE A 117 -1.56 -7.18 -13.71
CA PHE A 117 -0.58 -8.23 -13.45
C PHE A 117 -1.22 -9.61 -13.60
N TYR A 118 -0.37 -10.62 -13.55
CA TYR A 118 -0.75 -12.00 -13.72
C TYR A 118 -0.21 -12.83 -12.54
N THR A 119 -1.01 -13.81 -12.13
CA THR A 119 -0.54 -14.89 -11.25
C THR A 119 -0.59 -16.21 -12.01
N LYS A 120 0.41 -17.08 -11.78
CA LYS A 120 0.55 -18.37 -12.43
C LYS A 120 0.89 -19.45 -11.43
N ASN A 121 0.27 -20.59 -11.59
CA ASN A 121 0.69 -21.81 -10.93
C ASN A 121 1.76 -22.50 -11.78
N THR A 122 3.03 -22.36 -11.39
CA THR A 122 4.17 -23.05 -11.99
C THR A 122 4.55 -24.35 -11.26
N GLY A 123 3.80 -24.68 -10.20
CA GLY A 123 3.93 -25.94 -9.45
C GLY A 123 3.30 -27.12 -10.19
N GLU A 124 3.42 -28.31 -9.60
CA GLU A 124 2.85 -29.54 -10.17
C GLU A 124 1.43 -29.83 -9.69
N ASP A 125 1.06 -29.31 -8.51
CA ASP A 125 -0.20 -29.57 -7.85
C ASP A 125 -1.28 -28.55 -8.23
N THR A 126 -2.54 -28.99 -8.19
CA THR A 126 -3.69 -28.09 -8.22
C THR A 126 -3.86 -27.45 -6.85
N VAL A 127 -3.93 -26.12 -6.80
CA VAL A 127 -4.02 -25.37 -5.54
C VAL A 127 -5.29 -24.53 -5.48
N THR A 128 -5.67 -24.11 -4.28
CA THR A 128 -6.61 -23.02 -4.05
C THR A 128 -5.80 -21.85 -3.50
N TYR A 129 -5.95 -20.67 -4.09
CA TYR A 129 -5.37 -19.47 -3.53
C TYR A 129 -6.45 -18.49 -3.08
N GLU A 130 -6.09 -17.70 -2.09
CA GLU A 130 -6.87 -16.58 -1.58
C GLU A 130 -6.14 -15.29 -1.92
N TYR A 131 -6.86 -14.28 -2.42
CA TYR A 131 -6.32 -12.95 -2.53
C TYR A 131 -7.08 -11.99 -1.61
N THR A 132 -6.32 -11.13 -0.96
CA THR A 132 -6.84 -10.14 -0.02
C THR A 132 -6.29 -8.77 -0.40
N ILE A 133 -7.15 -7.77 -0.58
CA ILE A 133 -6.72 -6.38 -0.74
C ILE A 133 -6.90 -5.65 0.59
N ASN A 134 -5.78 -5.25 1.19
CA ASN A 134 -5.71 -4.55 2.46
C ASN A 134 -5.57 -3.04 2.28
N ILE A 135 -6.17 -2.28 3.16
CA ILE A 135 -5.91 -0.85 3.33
C ILE A 135 -4.76 -0.71 4.33
N GLU A 136 -3.55 -0.49 3.82
CA GLU A 136 -2.36 -0.31 4.64
C GLU A 136 -2.37 1.03 5.38
N SER A 137 -2.89 2.05 4.74
CA SER A 137 -3.14 3.35 5.35
C SER A 137 -4.16 4.15 4.55
N ALA A 138 -4.98 4.91 5.26
CA ALA A 138 -5.84 5.94 4.70
C ALA A 138 -5.78 7.16 5.63
N THR A 139 -5.59 8.35 5.07
CA THR A 139 -5.54 9.60 5.83
C THR A 139 -6.68 10.50 5.43
N GLN A 140 -7.14 11.36 6.33
CA GLN A 140 -8.24 12.32 6.12
C GLN A 140 -9.55 11.68 5.63
N GLY A 141 -9.76 10.38 5.87
CA GLY A 141 -10.97 9.68 5.45
C GLY A 141 -11.11 9.49 3.93
N VAL A 142 -10.02 9.57 3.17
CA VAL A 142 -10.01 9.43 1.71
C VAL A 142 -10.61 8.10 1.23
N ASP A 143 -10.55 7.08 2.08
CA ASP A 143 -11.08 5.74 1.81
C ASP A 143 -12.62 5.70 1.78
N SER A 144 -13.33 6.69 2.34
CA SER A 144 -14.79 6.78 2.28
C SER A 144 -15.30 7.04 0.86
N ALA A 145 -14.59 7.90 0.10
CA ALA A 145 -14.92 8.20 -1.30
C ALA A 145 -14.08 7.40 -2.31
N SER A 146 -13.17 6.53 -1.84
CA SER A 146 -12.38 5.68 -2.75
C SER A 146 -13.21 4.56 -3.33
N ARG A 147 -12.95 4.27 -4.61
CA ARG A 147 -13.44 3.08 -5.30
C ARG A 147 -12.28 2.22 -5.73
N ILE A 148 -12.44 0.92 -5.57
CA ILE A 148 -11.47 -0.08 -6.01
C ILE A 148 -12.21 -1.05 -6.94
N ARG A 149 -11.87 -1.02 -8.23
CA ARG A 149 -12.40 -1.97 -9.22
C ARG A 149 -11.38 -3.05 -9.47
N ILE A 150 -11.81 -4.29 -9.33
CA ILE A 150 -10.98 -5.47 -9.56
C ILE A 150 -11.54 -6.16 -10.81
N TYR A 151 -10.69 -6.31 -11.81
CA TYR A 151 -10.95 -7.21 -12.93
C TYR A 151 -10.23 -8.53 -12.64
N HIS A 152 -10.97 -9.59 -12.56
CA HIS A 152 -10.50 -10.96 -12.41
C HIS A 152 -10.84 -11.73 -13.69
N ASP A 153 -9.86 -12.01 -14.52
CA ASP A 153 -10.03 -12.58 -15.86
C ASP A 153 -11.08 -11.85 -16.71
N GLY A 154 -11.08 -10.51 -16.63
CA GLY A 154 -11.98 -9.62 -17.38
C GLY A 154 -13.36 -9.42 -16.76
N VAL A 155 -13.68 -10.08 -15.66
CA VAL A 155 -14.92 -9.83 -14.90
C VAL A 155 -14.64 -8.73 -13.88
N ALA A 156 -15.35 -7.61 -13.98
CA ALA A 156 -15.16 -6.44 -13.11
C ALA A 156 -16.11 -6.45 -11.92
N GLU A 157 -15.57 -6.15 -10.74
CA GLU A 157 -16.34 -5.85 -9.55
C GLU A 157 -15.79 -4.58 -8.89
N THR A 158 -16.67 -3.66 -8.51
CA THR A 158 -16.28 -2.38 -7.90
C THR A 158 -16.65 -2.39 -6.42
N TYR A 159 -15.68 -2.08 -5.57
CA TYR A 159 -15.81 -2.07 -4.12
C TYR A 159 -15.85 -0.64 -3.59
N ALA A 160 -16.70 -0.41 -2.57
CA ALA A 160 -16.86 0.86 -1.89
C ALA A 160 -17.06 0.65 -0.38
N ARG A 161 -16.78 1.68 0.42
CA ARG A 161 -17.20 1.69 1.82
C ARG A 161 -18.71 1.82 1.95
N THR A 162 -19.23 1.33 3.06
CA THR A 162 -20.57 1.69 3.53
C THR A 162 -20.65 3.20 3.75
N LYS A 163 -21.73 3.81 3.28
CA LYS A 163 -22.07 5.23 3.50
C LYS A 163 -22.01 5.60 4.97
N ALA A 164 -21.77 6.86 5.24
CA ALA A 164 -21.68 7.39 6.60
C ALA A 164 -22.97 7.16 7.43
N ASP A 165 -24.13 7.05 6.77
CA ASP A 165 -25.42 6.78 7.41
C ASP A 165 -25.67 5.28 7.71
N GLY A 166 -24.75 4.39 7.29
CA GLY A 166 -24.83 2.95 7.49
C GLY A 166 -25.81 2.23 6.56
N SER A 167 -26.28 2.85 5.50
CA SER A 167 -27.25 2.24 4.55
C SER A 167 -26.63 1.26 3.56
N GLY A 168 -25.37 0.93 3.73
CA GLY A 168 -24.60 0.07 2.82
C GLY A 168 -23.79 0.89 1.79
N PRO A 169 -23.11 0.22 0.86
CA PRO A 169 -22.29 0.89 -0.14
C PRO A 169 -23.15 1.58 -1.22
N GLU A 170 -22.53 2.35 -2.09
CA GLU A 170 -23.19 2.99 -3.22
C GLU A 170 -23.77 1.94 -4.21
N TYR A 171 -24.82 2.33 -4.90
CA TYR A 171 -25.48 1.45 -5.86
C TYR A 171 -24.50 0.93 -6.94
N GLY A 172 -24.55 -0.37 -7.21
CA GLY A 172 -23.66 -1.00 -8.20
C GLY A 172 -22.26 -1.32 -7.67
N THR A 173 -22.04 -1.17 -6.35
CA THR A 173 -20.78 -1.56 -5.71
C THR A 173 -20.99 -2.64 -4.67
N VAL A 174 -19.89 -3.32 -4.31
CA VAL A 174 -19.80 -4.29 -3.23
C VAL A 174 -19.20 -3.60 -2.01
N GLU A 175 -19.73 -3.88 -0.84
CA GLU A 175 -19.18 -3.35 0.41
C GLU A 175 -17.78 -3.89 0.67
N PHE A 176 -16.89 -3.05 1.18
CA PHE A 176 -15.59 -3.51 1.68
C PHE A 176 -15.78 -4.65 2.68
N TYR A 177 -14.95 -5.68 2.56
CA TYR A 177 -15.01 -6.86 3.43
C TYR A 177 -14.92 -6.49 4.93
N SER A 178 -14.13 -5.45 5.25
CA SER A 178 -14.03 -4.89 6.60
C SER A 178 -13.51 -3.44 6.57
N SER A 179 -13.30 -2.85 7.76
CA SER A 179 -12.72 -1.51 7.87
C SER A 179 -11.30 -1.38 7.31
N SER A 180 -10.55 -2.48 7.21
CA SER A 180 -9.16 -2.52 6.74
C SER A 180 -8.93 -3.46 5.55
N VAL A 181 -9.99 -4.11 5.05
CA VAL A 181 -9.91 -5.06 3.94
C VAL A 181 -10.97 -4.69 2.92
N VAL A 182 -10.54 -4.44 1.68
CA VAL A 182 -11.42 -4.15 0.55
C VAL A 182 -12.11 -5.41 0.07
N ALA A 183 -11.33 -6.43 -0.25
CA ALA A 183 -11.82 -7.70 -0.78
C ALA A 183 -11.02 -8.87 -0.19
N ASN A 184 -11.69 -10.01 -0.01
CA ASN A 184 -11.07 -11.28 0.37
C ASN A 184 -11.80 -12.39 -0.38
N GLU A 185 -11.16 -12.92 -1.42
CA GLU A 185 -11.75 -13.85 -2.37
C GLU A 185 -10.86 -15.06 -2.61
N ARG A 186 -11.44 -16.15 -3.11
CA ARG A 186 -10.73 -17.41 -3.37
C ARG A 186 -10.90 -17.89 -4.79
N GLN A 187 -9.79 -18.31 -5.38
CA GLN A 187 -9.74 -19.05 -6.62
C GLN A 187 -9.47 -20.53 -6.32
N LYS A 188 -10.46 -21.36 -6.60
CA LYS A 188 -10.37 -22.82 -6.45
C LYS A 188 -9.86 -23.48 -7.74
N ASP A 189 -9.38 -24.70 -7.58
CA ASP A 189 -8.99 -25.57 -8.70
C ASP A 189 -7.98 -24.93 -9.68
N PHE A 190 -7.05 -24.13 -9.16
CA PHE A 190 -6.00 -23.48 -9.94
C PHE A 190 -4.91 -24.50 -10.26
N LYS A 191 -4.99 -25.06 -11.50
CA LYS A 191 -4.15 -26.17 -11.95
C LYS A 191 -2.75 -25.72 -12.32
N SER A 192 -1.83 -26.68 -12.37
CA SER A 192 -0.50 -26.46 -12.94
C SER A 192 -0.60 -25.85 -14.34
N GLY A 193 0.09 -24.73 -14.55
CA GLY A 193 0.10 -23.96 -15.79
C GLY A 193 -1.01 -22.91 -15.91
N ASP A 194 -2.03 -22.93 -15.08
CA ASP A 194 -3.09 -21.93 -15.10
C ASP A 194 -2.54 -20.52 -14.80
N ILE A 195 -3.13 -19.54 -15.47
CA ILE A 195 -2.81 -18.12 -15.32
C ILE A 195 -4.11 -17.37 -15.07
N THR A 196 -4.10 -16.49 -14.07
CA THR A 196 -5.16 -15.52 -13.80
C THR A 196 -4.63 -14.11 -14.07
N LYS A 197 -5.40 -13.32 -14.77
CA LYS A 197 -5.15 -11.90 -15.00
C LYS A 197 -5.93 -11.06 -14.00
N PHE A 198 -5.23 -10.16 -13.32
CA PHE A 198 -5.82 -9.13 -12.49
C PHE A 198 -5.56 -7.76 -13.07
N THR A 199 -6.58 -6.89 -13.03
CA THR A 199 -6.40 -5.45 -13.17
C THR A 199 -7.07 -4.78 -11.98
N VAL A 200 -6.33 -3.96 -11.26
CA VAL A 200 -6.86 -3.18 -10.14
C VAL A 200 -6.84 -1.71 -10.51
N VAL A 201 -8.00 -1.07 -10.42
CA VAL A 201 -8.19 0.37 -10.68
C VAL A 201 -8.64 1.04 -9.41
N ILE A 202 -7.98 2.13 -9.02
CA ILE A 202 -8.23 2.87 -7.78
C ILE A 202 -8.45 4.34 -8.13
N TRP A 203 -9.56 4.91 -7.69
CA TRP A 203 -9.88 6.33 -7.90
C TRP A 203 -10.70 6.91 -6.74
N LEU A 204 -10.83 8.22 -6.72
CA LEU A 204 -11.78 8.94 -5.87
C LEU A 204 -13.04 9.23 -6.67
N GLU A 205 -14.18 8.75 -6.17
CA GLU A 205 -15.46 8.94 -6.85
C GLU A 205 -16.01 10.34 -6.60
N GLY A 206 -16.11 11.14 -7.67
CA GLY A 206 -16.53 12.52 -7.58
C GLY A 206 -18.02 12.69 -7.23
N ASP A 207 -18.83 11.71 -7.58
CA ASP A 207 -20.28 11.72 -7.30
C ASP A 207 -20.62 11.15 -5.92
N ASP A 208 -19.62 10.71 -5.16
CA ASP A 208 -19.81 10.22 -3.79
C ASP A 208 -20.08 11.38 -2.81
N PRO A 209 -21.15 11.31 -2.00
CA PRO A 209 -21.46 12.32 -0.99
C PRO A 209 -20.33 12.56 0.03
N GLU A 210 -19.51 11.55 0.30
CA GLU A 210 -18.35 11.63 1.19
C GLU A 210 -17.11 12.26 0.50
N CYS A 211 -17.14 12.50 -0.83
CA CYS A 211 -16.09 13.20 -1.57
C CYS A 211 -16.17 14.73 -1.32
N THR A 212 -15.77 15.16 -0.16
CA THR A 212 -15.83 16.54 0.29
C THR A 212 -14.45 17.17 0.46
N ASP A 213 -14.37 18.49 0.67
CA ASP A 213 -13.11 19.20 0.90
C ASP A 213 -12.29 18.64 2.08
N SER A 214 -12.93 17.89 3.00
CA SER A 214 -12.25 17.30 4.15
C SER A 214 -11.23 16.21 3.77
N ILE A 215 -11.37 15.58 2.61
CA ILE A 215 -10.45 14.52 2.14
C ILE A 215 -9.29 15.08 1.29
N VAL A 216 -9.27 16.38 1.01
CA VAL A 216 -8.22 17.01 0.20
C VAL A 216 -6.86 16.85 0.86
N GLY A 217 -5.88 16.35 0.11
CA GLY A 217 -4.54 16.00 0.61
C GLY A 217 -4.48 14.64 1.32
N GLY A 218 -5.59 13.91 1.37
CA GLY A 218 -5.63 12.52 1.84
C GLY A 218 -4.78 11.60 0.96
N LYS A 219 -4.28 10.53 1.57
CA LYS A 219 -3.49 9.50 0.88
C LYS A 219 -4.05 8.14 1.20
N ILE A 220 -4.11 7.25 0.23
CA ILE A 220 -4.46 5.84 0.42
C ILE A 220 -3.31 4.96 -0.08
N LYS A 221 -3.00 3.91 0.69
CA LYS A 221 -2.10 2.84 0.28
C LYS A 221 -2.81 1.51 0.45
N LEU A 222 -2.77 0.72 -0.60
CA LEU A 222 -3.36 -0.61 -0.63
C LEU A 222 -2.28 -1.66 -0.91
N SER A 223 -2.47 -2.85 -0.36
CA SER A 223 -1.68 -4.03 -0.72
C SER A 223 -2.59 -5.19 -1.10
N MET A 224 -2.20 -5.94 -2.12
CA MET A 224 -2.83 -7.21 -2.45
C MET A 224 -1.89 -8.34 -2.08
N GLU A 225 -2.32 -9.20 -1.18
CA GLU A 225 -1.62 -10.42 -0.82
C GLU A 225 -2.31 -11.62 -1.48
N ILE A 226 -1.53 -12.46 -2.14
CA ILE A 226 -2.00 -13.73 -2.73
C ILE A 226 -1.27 -14.86 -2.02
N LYS A 227 -2.02 -15.79 -1.46
CA LYS A 227 -1.48 -16.93 -0.72
C LYS A 227 -2.23 -18.21 -1.05
N ILE A 228 -1.53 -19.33 -1.03
CA ILE A 228 -2.16 -20.65 -1.14
C ILE A 228 -2.83 -20.96 0.20
N VAL A 229 -4.05 -21.46 0.11
CA VAL A 229 -4.83 -21.93 1.25
C VAL A 229 -5.16 -23.40 1.07
N GLU A 230 -5.20 -24.14 2.17
CA GLU A 230 -5.64 -25.54 2.11
C GLU A 230 -7.10 -25.58 1.66
N GLY A 231 -7.37 -26.44 0.67
CA GLY A 231 -8.73 -26.61 0.17
C GLY A 231 -9.62 -27.21 1.25
N SER A 232 -10.65 -26.50 1.64
CA SER A 232 -11.76 -27.01 2.46
C SER A 232 -12.90 -27.47 1.55
#